data_cfb087cdf69fc0116b9b2df689066472
#
_entry.id   cfb087cdf69fc0116b9b2df689066472
#
_cell.length_a   1.000
_cell.length_b   1.000
_cell.length_c   1.000
_cell.angle_alpha   90.00
_cell.angle_beta   90.00
_cell.angle_gamma   90.00
#
_symmetry.space_group_name_H-M   'P 1'
#
loop_
_entity.id
_entity.type
_entity.pdbx_description
1 polymer ?
#
loop_
_entity_poly.entity_id
_entity_poly.type
_entity_poly.pdbx_seq_one_letter_code
_entity_poly.pdbx_strand_id
1 'polypeptide(L)'
;MTNNDASRQEQAILYALGALGNEEAKAFERDLAGSPSLQRDVESFCGIAGELACAGSRISPPASLKNRLLARVAQEPQEEKNSGHFTFVRTDSLEWQDIGSGVSVKLVYFDPAGARLTTLMKMAPGSRYGGHMHAQVEEIYVLEGSCVCAGRLMEAGDYHRAEASSTHPDTLSDRGCLALIMTSSKNKPVKGR
;
A
#
# COMPACT_ATOMS: atom_id res chain seq x y z
N MET A 1 -23.54 -28.25 -13.10
CA MET A 1 -22.10 -28.09 -12.80
C MET A 1 -21.35 -28.15 -14.10
N THR A 2 -20.78 -27.04 -14.54
CA THR A 2 -19.97 -27.02 -15.79
C THR A 2 -18.57 -27.52 -15.45
N ASN A 3 -17.87 -28.07 -16.45
CA ASN A 3 -16.49 -28.60 -16.29
C ASN A 3 -15.51 -27.54 -15.73
N ASN A 4 -15.85 -26.26 -15.86
CA ASN A 4 -15.09 -25.11 -15.36
C ASN A 4 -15.28 -24.88 -13.85
N ASP A 5 -16.48 -25.19 -13.31
CA ASP A 5 -16.76 -25.05 -11.88
C ASP A 5 -16.03 -26.12 -11.05
N ALA A 6 -15.95 -27.34 -11.55
CA ALA A 6 -15.22 -28.42 -10.92
C ALA A 6 -13.70 -28.12 -10.83
N SER A 7 -13.12 -27.57 -11.90
CA SER A 7 -11.71 -27.19 -11.94
C SER A 7 -11.39 -26.05 -10.95
N ARG A 8 -12.27 -25.05 -10.81
CA ARG A 8 -12.11 -23.95 -9.85
C ARG A 8 -12.22 -24.42 -8.40
N GLN A 9 -13.12 -25.34 -8.14
CA GLN A 9 -13.30 -25.92 -6.79
C GLN A 9 -12.08 -26.75 -6.38
N GLU A 10 -11.49 -27.51 -7.32
CA GLU A 10 -10.24 -28.22 -7.11
C GLU A 10 -9.08 -27.27 -6.79
N GLN A 11 -8.95 -26.18 -7.52
CA GLN A 11 -7.94 -25.15 -7.25
C GLN A 11 -8.14 -24.50 -5.88
N ALA A 12 -9.40 -24.25 -5.44
CA ALA A 12 -9.70 -23.70 -4.13
C ALA A 12 -9.28 -24.66 -2.99
N ILE A 13 -9.47 -25.97 -3.19
CA ILE A 13 -9.01 -27.00 -2.23
C ILE A 13 -7.49 -27.01 -2.17
N LEU A 14 -6.80 -27.06 -3.31
CA LEU A 14 -5.34 -27.05 -3.37
C LEU A 14 -4.73 -25.80 -2.76
N TYR A 15 -5.37 -24.64 -2.99
CA TYR A 15 -4.99 -23.37 -2.38
C TYR A 15 -5.12 -23.40 -0.85
N ALA A 16 -6.26 -23.88 -0.33
CA ALA A 16 -6.50 -24.02 1.11
C ALA A 16 -5.52 -24.98 1.80
N LEU A 17 -5.03 -25.98 1.08
CA LEU A 17 -4.02 -26.95 1.56
C LEU A 17 -2.57 -26.45 1.37
N GLY A 18 -2.36 -25.29 0.73
CA GLY A 18 -1.02 -24.79 0.40
C GLY A 18 -0.30 -25.64 -0.65
N ALA A 19 -1.04 -26.36 -1.50
CA ALA A 19 -0.52 -27.32 -2.47
C ALA A 19 -0.36 -26.75 -3.89
N LEU A 20 -0.77 -25.48 -4.13
CA LEU A 20 -0.50 -24.80 -5.39
C LEU A 20 0.95 -24.32 -5.47
N GLY A 21 1.51 -24.38 -6.68
CA GLY A 21 2.79 -23.73 -6.97
C GLY A 21 2.68 -22.19 -6.87
N ASN A 22 3.82 -21.50 -6.63
CA ASN A 22 3.83 -20.04 -6.41
C ASN A 22 3.13 -19.23 -7.53
N GLU A 23 3.32 -19.61 -8.80
CA GLU A 23 2.70 -18.88 -9.92
C GLU A 23 1.21 -19.21 -10.06
N GLU A 24 0.82 -20.46 -9.77
CA GLU A 24 -0.57 -20.87 -9.76
C GLU A 24 -1.35 -20.20 -8.62
N ALA A 25 -0.76 -20.10 -7.43
CA ALA A 25 -1.34 -19.41 -6.28
C ALA A 25 -1.59 -17.93 -6.58
N LYS A 26 -0.61 -17.23 -7.17
CA LYS A 26 -0.77 -15.82 -7.59
C LYS A 26 -1.85 -15.63 -8.67
N ALA A 27 -1.97 -16.59 -9.59
CA ALA A 27 -3.03 -16.55 -10.61
C ALA A 27 -4.39 -16.74 -9.96
N PHE A 28 -4.50 -17.72 -9.06
CA PHE A 28 -5.72 -18.00 -8.31
C PHE A 28 -6.15 -16.83 -7.39
N GLU A 29 -5.22 -16.16 -6.74
CA GLU A 29 -5.48 -14.97 -5.89
C GLU A 29 -6.10 -13.82 -6.69
N ARG A 30 -5.71 -13.63 -7.94
CA ARG A 30 -6.34 -12.64 -8.84
C ARG A 30 -7.80 -12.97 -9.13
N ASP A 31 -8.10 -14.24 -9.35
CA ASP A 31 -9.47 -14.70 -9.59
C ASP A 31 -10.31 -14.63 -8.31
N LEU A 32 -9.68 -14.94 -7.16
CA LEU A 32 -10.30 -14.87 -5.83
C LEU A 32 -10.74 -13.45 -5.48
N ALA A 33 -9.93 -12.44 -5.80
CA ALA A 33 -10.24 -11.04 -5.51
C ALA A 33 -11.53 -10.56 -6.21
N GLY A 34 -11.87 -11.13 -7.36
CA GLY A 34 -13.05 -10.75 -8.15
C GLY A 34 -14.29 -11.65 -7.94
N SER A 35 -14.24 -12.70 -7.09
CA SER A 35 -15.29 -13.71 -6.99
C SER A 35 -15.73 -14.00 -5.54
N PRO A 36 -16.85 -13.38 -5.07
CA PRO A 36 -17.36 -13.62 -3.71
C PRO A 36 -17.81 -15.07 -3.45
N SER A 37 -18.17 -15.84 -4.48
CA SER A 37 -18.46 -17.27 -4.34
C SER A 37 -17.21 -18.07 -4.06
N LEU A 38 -16.13 -17.80 -4.80
CA LEU A 38 -14.85 -18.47 -4.65
C LEU A 38 -14.21 -18.16 -3.28
N GLN A 39 -14.38 -16.92 -2.77
CA GLN A 39 -13.93 -16.52 -1.43
C GLN A 39 -14.60 -17.38 -0.34
N ARG A 40 -15.91 -17.60 -0.42
CA ARG A 40 -16.64 -18.47 0.51
C ARG A 40 -16.20 -19.93 0.45
N ASP A 41 -15.94 -20.42 -0.76
CA ASP A 41 -15.45 -21.79 -0.94
C ASP A 41 -14.06 -21.97 -0.31
N VAL A 42 -13.13 -21.03 -0.56
CA VAL A 42 -11.80 -21.02 0.06
C VAL A 42 -11.88 -20.93 1.57
N GLU A 43 -12.71 -20.04 2.12
CA GLU A 43 -12.90 -19.89 3.57
C GLU A 43 -13.40 -21.21 4.21
N SER A 44 -14.36 -21.87 3.55
CA SER A 44 -14.86 -23.18 3.99
C SER A 44 -13.77 -24.24 3.97
N PHE A 45 -12.99 -24.34 2.90
CA PHE A 45 -11.91 -25.33 2.78
C PHE A 45 -10.74 -25.04 3.73
N CYS A 46 -10.41 -23.78 3.97
CA CYS A 46 -9.42 -23.42 5.01
C CYS A 46 -9.88 -23.83 6.41
N GLY A 47 -11.16 -23.72 6.73
CA GLY A 47 -11.75 -24.22 7.97
C GLY A 47 -11.54 -25.73 8.12
N ILE A 48 -11.90 -26.50 7.11
CA ILE A 48 -11.73 -27.97 7.08
C ILE A 48 -10.26 -28.36 7.19
N ALA A 49 -9.37 -27.68 6.45
CA ALA A 49 -7.93 -27.92 6.50
C ALA A 49 -7.37 -27.66 7.91
N GLY A 50 -7.84 -26.61 8.59
CA GLY A 50 -7.49 -26.31 9.97
C GLY A 50 -7.96 -27.39 10.96
N GLU A 51 -9.17 -27.90 10.82
CA GLU A 51 -9.69 -29.02 11.64
C GLU A 51 -8.86 -30.30 11.43
N LEU A 52 -8.52 -30.63 10.17
CA LEU A 52 -7.68 -31.77 9.84
C LEU A 52 -6.25 -31.62 10.44
N ALA A 53 -5.68 -30.45 10.37
CA ALA A 53 -4.37 -30.18 10.99
C ALA A 53 -4.41 -30.34 12.53
N CYS A 54 -5.53 -29.98 13.16
CA CYS A 54 -5.73 -30.16 14.59
C CYS A 54 -6.03 -31.61 15.01
N ALA A 55 -6.50 -32.47 14.09
CA ALA A 55 -6.77 -33.87 14.33
C ALA A 55 -5.50 -34.75 14.32
N GLY A 56 -4.39 -34.23 13.78
CA GLY A 56 -3.10 -34.91 13.74
C GLY A 56 -2.41 -35.05 15.12
N SER A 57 -1.35 -35.87 15.19
CA SER A 57 -0.56 -35.98 16.39
C SER A 57 0.06 -34.66 16.79
N ARG A 58 -0.21 -34.20 18.00
CA ARG A 58 0.35 -32.94 18.52
C ARG A 58 1.86 -33.09 18.68
N ILE A 59 2.61 -32.40 17.82
CA ILE A 59 4.07 -32.28 17.97
C ILE A 59 4.32 -31.09 18.90
N SER A 60 4.94 -31.37 20.06
CA SER A 60 5.35 -30.29 20.97
C SER A 60 6.45 -29.46 20.32
N PRO A 61 6.27 -28.13 20.22
CA PRO A 61 7.31 -27.29 19.70
C PRO A 61 8.56 -27.31 20.57
N PRO A 62 9.75 -27.09 20.00
CA PRO A 62 10.99 -27.02 20.79
C PRO A 62 10.86 -25.99 21.92
N ALA A 63 11.32 -26.32 23.12
CA ALA A 63 11.25 -25.43 24.30
C ALA A 63 11.82 -24.01 24.03
N SER A 64 12.81 -23.92 23.14
CA SER A 64 13.42 -22.64 22.73
C SER A 64 12.56 -21.80 21.79
N LEU A 65 11.52 -22.37 21.14
CA LEU A 65 10.74 -21.66 20.12
C LEU A 65 10.04 -20.42 20.69
N LYS A 66 9.43 -20.56 21.88
CA LYS A 66 8.77 -19.46 22.57
C LYS A 66 9.73 -18.28 22.79
N ASN A 67 10.91 -18.56 23.34
CA ASN A 67 11.91 -17.52 23.61
C ASN A 67 12.45 -16.88 22.32
N ARG A 68 12.65 -17.69 21.26
CA ARG A 68 13.06 -17.18 19.95
C ARG A 68 11.99 -16.26 19.32
N LEU A 69 10.72 -16.65 19.41
CA LEU A 69 9.60 -15.82 18.91
C LEU A 69 9.48 -14.54 19.72
N LEU A 70 9.54 -14.62 21.05
CA LEU A 70 9.49 -13.43 21.91
C LEU A 70 10.70 -12.51 21.67
N ALA A 71 11.89 -13.06 21.47
CA ALA A 71 13.07 -12.27 21.13
C ALA A 71 12.92 -11.59 19.75
N ARG A 72 12.31 -12.26 18.76
CA ARG A 72 12.05 -11.72 17.45
C ARG A 72 11.00 -10.60 17.50
N VAL A 73 9.91 -10.81 18.22
CA VAL A 73 8.87 -9.77 18.47
C VAL A 73 9.46 -8.58 19.23
N ALA A 74 10.40 -8.80 20.15
CA ALA A 74 11.09 -7.71 20.84
C ALA A 74 12.13 -6.98 19.97
N GLN A 75 12.62 -7.63 18.91
CA GLN A 75 13.54 -7.06 17.92
C GLN A 75 12.84 -6.44 16.71
N GLU A 76 11.58 -6.83 16.44
CA GLU A 76 10.77 -6.04 15.53
C GLU A 76 10.67 -4.63 16.13
N PRO A 77 10.94 -3.56 15.33
CA PRO A 77 10.72 -2.21 15.82
C PRO A 77 9.32 -2.21 16.41
N GLN A 78 9.22 -2.06 17.73
CA GLN A 78 7.91 -1.82 18.33
C GLN A 78 7.43 -0.59 17.60
N GLU A 79 6.37 -0.71 16.80
CA GLU A 79 5.53 0.43 16.56
C GLU A 79 5.30 1.00 17.94
N GLU A 80 5.99 2.12 18.25
CA GLU A 80 5.86 2.77 19.54
C GLU A 80 4.37 2.89 19.75
N LYS A 81 3.84 2.12 20.73
CA LYS A 81 2.41 2.13 21.03
C LYS A 81 2.08 3.58 21.23
N ASN A 82 1.39 4.15 20.25
CA ASN A 82 0.94 5.53 20.27
C ASN A 82 0.39 5.80 21.68
N SER A 83 1.15 6.51 22.47
CA SER A 83 0.62 7.10 23.70
C SER A 83 -0.44 8.08 23.19
N GLY A 84 -1.70 7.76 23.22
CA GLY A 84 -2.90 8.36 22.61
C GLY A 84 -2.87 9.78 22.02
N HIS A 85 -1.72 10.47 22.07
CA HIS A 85 -1.50 11.83 21.63
C HIS A 85 -0.39 12.01 20.57
N PHE A 86 0.48 11.01 20.35
CA PHE A 86 1.61 11.13 19.43
C PHE A 86 1.70 9.90 18.51
N THR A 87 1.96 10.14 17.23
CA THR A 87 2.21 9.11 16.21
C THR A 87 3.63 9.26 15.68
N PHE A 88 4.43 8.20 15.77
CA PHE A 88 5.79 8.15 15.23
C PHE A 88 5.83 7.17 14.07
N VAL A 89 6.40 7.58 12.95
CA VAL A 89 6.53 6.76 11.74
C VAL A 89 7.97 6.79 11.27
N ARG A 90 8.58 5.61 11.10
CA ARG A 90 9.89 5.45 10.47
C ARG A 90 9.71 5.31 8.97
N THR A 91 10.10 6.30 8.21
CA THR A 91 9.87 6.32 6.75
C THR A 91 10.77 5.37 5.98
N ASP A 92 11.89 4.94 6.53
CA ASP A 92 12.78 3.91 5.97
C ASP A 92 12.16 2.50 6.00
N SER A 93 11.26 2.21 6.94
CA SER A 93 10.53 0.94 7.00
C SER A 93 9.32 0.88 6.05
N LEU A 94 8.92 2.00 5.44
CA LEU A 94 7.80 2.06 4.51
C LEU A 94 8.24 1.68 3.09
N GLU A 95 7.38 0.97 2.36
CA GLU A 95 7.62 0.61 0.97
C GLU A 95 7.20 1.71 0.00
N TRP A 96 7.95 1.85 -1.09
CA TRP A 96 7.59 2.70 -2.21
C TRP A 96 6.55 2.01 -3.08
N GLN A 97 5.43 2.69 -3.33
CA GLN A 97 4.38 2.25 -4.24
C GLN A 97 4.52 3.04 -5.55
N ASP A 98 4.70 2.34 -6.65
CA ASP A 98 4.70 2.95 -7.99
C ASP A 98 3.25 3.30 -8.37
N ILE A 99 3.04 4.57 -8.71
CA ILE A 99 1.74 5.10 -9.18
C ILE A 99 1.74 5.45 -10.67
N GLY A 100 2.79 5.05 -11.39
CA GLY A 100 2.95 5.25 -12.83
C GLY A 100 3.68 6.54 -13.20
N SER A 101 4.01 6.66 -14.48
CA SER A 101 4.68 7.86 -15.07
C SER A 101 6.00 8.25 -14.39
N GLY A 102 6.72 7.28 -13.80
CA GLY A 102 7.97 7.51 -13.09
C GLY A 102 7.80 8.15 -11.72
N VAL A 103 6.60 8.05 -11.13
CA VAL A 103 6.27 8.59 -9.81
C VAL A 103 6.00 7.45 -8.83
N SER A 104 6.64 7.51 -7.67
CA SER A 104 6.41 6.58 -6.57
C SER A 104 6.08 7.33 -5.28
N VAL A 105 5.28 6.73 -4.42
CA VAL A 105 4.86 7.33 -3.16
C VAL A 105 5.09 6.39 -1.98
N LYS A 106 5.37 6.97 -0.80
CA LYS A 106 5.26 6.30 0.49
C LYS A 106 4.17 6.98 1.30
N LEU A 107 3.18 6.23 1.74
CA LEU A 107 2.17 6.74 2.66
C LEU A 107 2.78 6.82 4.07
N VAL A 108 3.03 8.03 4.56
CA VAL A 108 3.58 8.27 5.90
C VAL A 108 2.48 8.23 6.95
N TYR A 109 1.37 8.91 6.68
CA TYR A 109 0.23 8.96 7.60
C TYR A 109 -1.08 9.17 6.85
N PHE A 110 -2.14 8.56 7.32
CA PHE A 110 -3.51 8.76 6.86
C PHE A 110 -4.40 9.11 8.04
N ASP A 111 -5.05 10.28 7.97
CA ASP A 111 -6.13 10.66 8.87
C ASP A 111 -7.48 10.34 8.21
N PRO A 112 -8.18 9.26 8.61
CA PRO A 112 -9.45 8.89 8.02
C PRO A 112 -10.58 9.89 8.34
N ALA A 113 -10.52 10.55 9.49
CA ALA A 113 -11.55 11.53 9.89
C ALA A 113 -11.51 12.77 9.01
N GLY A 114 -10.31 13.30 8.73
CA GLY A 114 -10.09 14.43 7.85
C GLY A 114 -9.90 14.06 6.38
N ALA A 115 -9.80 12.78 6.04
CA ALA A 115 -9.41 12.30 4.71
C ALA A 115 -8.08 12.92 4.23
N ARG A 116 -7.14 13.16 5.16
CA ARG A 116 -5.83 13.77 4.87
C ARG A 116 -4.76 12.69 4.76
N LEU A 117 -3.87 12.90 3.80
CA LEU A 117 -2.70 12.09 3.54
C LEU A 117 -1.44 12.91 3.81
N THR A 118 -0.46 12.29 4.44
CA THR A 118 0.93 12.75 4.45
C THR A 118 1.75 11.71 3.70
N THR A 119 2.41 12.10 2.62
CA THR A 119 3.15 11.20 1.73
C THR A 119 4.53 11.76 1.42
N LEU A 120 5.51 10.86 1.25
CA LEU A 120 6.69 11.17 0.48
C LEU A 120 6.42 10.81 -0.98
N MET A 121 6.68 11.72 -1.89
CA MET A 121 6.58 11.50 -3.33
C MET A 121 7.97 11.61 -3.95
N LYS A 122 8.34 10.57 -4.69
CA LYS A 122 9.57 10.53 -5.48
C LYS A 122 9.22 10.56 -6.96
N MET A 123 9.78 11.51 -7.67
CA MET A 123 9.67 11.67 -9.10
C MET A 123 10.99 11.33 -9.75
N ALA A 124 11.00 10.40 -10.71
CA ALA A 124 12.19 10.11 -11.51
C ALA A 124 12.48 11.25 -12.50
N PRO A 125 13.72 11.36 -13.03
CA PRO A 125 14.00 12.30 -14.11
C PRO A 125 13.07 12.08 -15.31
N GLY A 126 12.49 13.18 -15.83
CA GLY A 126 11.53 13.17 -16.95
C GLY A 126 10.12 12.71 -16.56
N SER A 127 9.82 12.56 -15.28
CA SER A 127 8.51 12.09 -14.81
C SER A 127 7.46 13.18 -14.76
N ARG A 128 6.19 12.72 -14.69
CA ARG A 128 5.02 13.59 -14.68
C ARG A 128 3.98 13.07 -13.68
N TYR A 129 3.53 13.93 -12.80
CA TYR A 129 2.40 13.69 -11.92
C TYR A 129 1.17 14.47 -12.40
N GLY A 130 0.06 13.77 -12.63
CA GLY A 130 -1.11 14.34 -13.29
C GLY A 130 -1.77 15.47 -12.51
N GLY A 131 -2.26 16.46 -13.24
CA GLY A 131 -3.01 17.58 -12.68
C GLY A 131 -4.30 17.15 -12.00
N HIS A 132 -4.68 17.87 -10.95
CA HIS A 132 -5.86 17.54 -10.17
C HIS A 132 -6.46 18.78 -9.49
N MET A 133 -7.71 18.63 -9.08
CA MET A 133 -8.43 19.61 -8.26
C MET A 133 -8.31 19.21 -6.78
N HIS A 134 -7.94 20.15 -5.94
CA HIS A 134 -7.77 19.93 -4.51
C HIS A 134 -9.12 19.90 -3.79
N ALA A 135 -9.42 18.79 -3.14
CA ALA A 135 -10.62 18.70 -2.29
C ALA A 135 -10.45 19.46 -0.97
N GLN A 136 -9.21 19.63 -0.54
CA GLN A 136 -8.79 20.39 0.65
C GLN A 136 -7.47 21.11 0.34
N VAL A 137 -6.93 21.83 1.31
CA VAL A 137 -5.59 22.40 1.21
C VAL A 137 -4.56 21.32 0.90
N GLU A 138 -3.68 21.59 -0.07
CA GLU A 138 -2.50 20.80 -0.34
C GLU A 138 -1.25 21.60 -0.02
N GLU A 139 -0.29 20.95 0.59
CA GLU A 139 1.00 21.53 0.98
C GLU A 139 2.11 20.62 0.45
N ILE A 140 3.11 21.21 -0.20
CA ILE A 140 4.26 20.53 -0.76
C ILE A 140 5.53 21.19 -0.24
N TYR A 141 6.45 20.39 0.27
CA TYR A 141 7.80 20.82 0.62
C TYR A 141 8.81 19.97 -0.16
N VAL A 142 9.65 20.60 -0.97
CA VAL A 142 10.67 19.90 -1.74
C VAL A 142 11.85 19.58 -0.84
N LEU A 143 12.16 18.29 -0.71
CA LEU A 143 13.27 17.78 0.09
C LEU A 143 14.57 17.68 -0.72
N GLU A 144 14.45 17.19 -1.97
CA GLU A 144 15.59 16.99 -2.86
C GLU A 144 15.18 17.22 -4.31
N GLY A 145 16.15 17.66 -5.13
CA GLY A 145 15.95 17.88 -6.56
C GLY A 145 15.06 19.07 -6.89
N SER A 146 14.29 18.95 -7.98
CA SER A 146 13.44 20.04 -8.43
C SER A 146 12.23 19.54 -9.22
N CYS A 147 11.13 20.31 -9.20
CA CYS A 147 9.96 20.08 -10.03
C CYS A 147 9.32 21.40 -10.46
N VAL A 148 8.55 21.36 -11.54
CA VAL A 148 7.69 22.46 -11.97
C VAL A 148 6.28 22.16 -11.50
N CYS A 149 5.80 22.90 -10.50
CA CYS A 149 4.47 22.78 -9.93
C CYS A 149 3.69 24.06 -10.18
N ALA A 150 2.46 23.97 -10.68
CA ALA A 150 1.62 25.13 -11.04
C ALA A 150 2.34 26.16 -11.95
N GLY A 151 3.21 25.68 -12.86
CA GLY A 151 4.00 26.51 -13.78
C GLY A 151 5.20 27.21 -13.14
N ARG A 152 5.54 26.93 -11.89
CA ARG A 152 6.68 27.50 -11.17
C ARG A 152 7.71 26.43 -10.86
N LEU A 153 8.99 26.70 -11.13
CA LEU A 153 10.09 25.87 -10.70
C LEU A 153 10.21 25.95 -9.17
N MET A 154 10.30 24.78 -8.55
CA MET A 154 10.56 24.58 -7.14
C MET A 154 11.81 23.73 -6.97
N GLU A 155 12.66 24.11 -6.05
CA GLU A 155 13.91 23.43 -5.70
C GLU A 155 13.88 22.98 -4.21
N ALA A 156 14.87 22.19 -3.82
CA ALA A 156 14.99 21.75 -2.42
C ALA A 156 14.97 22.95 -1.46
N GLY A 157 14.08 22.88 -0.46
CA GLY A 157 13.80 23.96 0.49
C GLY A 157 12.58 24.81 0.15
N ASP A 158 12.03 24.70 -1.06
CA ASP A 158 10.84 25.45 -1.43
C ASP A 158 9.57 24.82 -0.89
N TYR A 159 8.62 25.69 -0.57
CA TYR A 159 7.29 25.32 -0.08
C TYR A 159 6.20 25.87 -1.00
N HIS A 160 5.20 25.07 -1.27
CA HIS A 160 4.00 25.42 -2.02
C HIS A 160 2.75 25.08 -1.20
N ARG A 161 1.76 25.96 -1.29
CA ARG A 161 0.44 25.75 -0.71
C ARG A 161 -0.63 26.05 -1.75
N ALA A 162 -1.55 25.11 -1.93
CA ALA A 162 -2.73 25.26 -2.77
C ALA A 162 -3.98 25.22 -1.91
N GLU A 163 -4.90 26.17 -2.15
CA GLU A 163 -6.17 26.26 -1.42
C GLU A 163 -7.16 25.19 -1.92
N ALA A 164 -8.11 24.83 -1.06
CA ALA A 164 -9.21 23.95 -1.43
C ALA A 164 -9.96 24.48 -2.66
N SER A 165 -10.42 23.58 -3.51
CA SER A 165 -11.10 23.86 -4.78
C SER A 165 -10.22 24.50 -5.85
N SER A 166 -8.96 24.76 -5.59
CA SER A 166 -8.01 25.15 -6.64
C SER A 166 -7.61 23.96 -7.49
N THR A 167 -7.07 24.22 -8.67
CA THR A 167 -6.65 23.21 -9.62
C THR A 167 -5.27 23.59 -10.15
N HIS A 168 -4.37 22.63 -10.22
CA HIS A 168 -3.12 22.85 -10.93
C HIS A 168 -2.91 21.83 -12.06
N PRO A 169 -2.14 22.22 -13.10
CA PRO A 169 -1.76 21.31 -14.17
C PRO A 169 -0.77 20.27 -13.64
N ASP A 170 -0.29 19.43 -14.55
CA ASP A 170 0.70 18.43 -14.21
C ASP A 170 1.93 19.04 -13.56
N THR A 171 2.44 18.32 -12.57
CA THR A 171 3.76 18.58 -12.00
C THR A 171 4.79 17.78 -12.77
N LEU A 172 5.86 18.42 -13.20
CA LEU A 172 6.92 17.83 -14.02
C LEU A 172 8.24 17.87 -13.27
N SER A 173 9.07 16.85 -13.43
CA SER A 173 10.42 16.86 -12.89
C SER A 173 11.43 16.37 -13.93
N ASP A 174 12.26 17.27 -14.44
CA ASP A 174 13.28 16.94 -15.44
C ASP A 174 14.50 16.22 -14.83
N ARG A 175 14.84 16.55 -13.60
CA ARG A 175 16.04 16.04 -12.91
C ARG A 175 15.75 15.04 -11.81
N GLY A 176 14.49 14.81 -11.49
CA GLY A 176 14.04 14.08 -10.32
C GLY A 176 13.76 14.99 -9.13
N CYS A 177 12.83 14.56 -8.28
CA CYS A 177 12.39 15.32 -7.12
C CYS A 177 11.96 14.35 -6.00
N LEU A 178 12.27 14.70 -4.78
CA LEU A 178 11.68 14.11 -3.57
C LEU A 178 10.96 15.22 -2.82
N ALA A 179 9.68 15.02 -2.53
CA ALA A 179 8.86 16.00 -1.82
C ALA A 179 8.04 15.35 -0.71
N LEU A 180 7.83 16.10 0.37
CA LEU A 180 6.80 15.80 1.37
C LEU A 180 5.51 16.50 0.95
N ILE A 181 4.41 15.74 0.87
CA ILE A 181 3.12 16.24 0.45
C ILE A 181 2.08 15.93 1.51
N MET A 182 1.33 16.95 1.91
CA MET A 182 0.15 16.84 2.74
C MET A 182 -1.08 17.23 1.91
N THR A 183 -1.95 16.27 1.63
CA THR A 183 -3.03 16.44 0.67
C THR A 183 -4.30 15.72 1.11
N SER A 184 -5.33 15.70 0.28
CA SER A 184 -6.58 14.99 0.51
C SER A 184 -6.65 13.70 -0.32
N SER A 185 -7.15 12.62 0.30
CA SER A 185 -7.49 11.40 -0.43
C SER A 185 -8.68 11.56 -1.39
N LYS A 186 -9.35 12.72 -1.37
CA LYS A 186 -10.53 13.03 -2.19
C LYS A 186 -10.22 13.97 -3.35
N ASN A 187 -8.96 14.23 -3.65
CA ASN A 187 -8.57 15.02 -4.82
C ASN A 187 -9.10 14.37 -6.10
N LYS A 188 -9.49 15.20 -7.07
CA LYS A 188 -10.11 14.73 -8.32
C LYS A 188 -9.16 14.98 -9.49
N PRO A 189 -8.77 13.93 -10.25
CA PRO A 189 -7.94 14.14 -11.43
C PRO A 189 -8.67 15.06 -12.43
N VAL A 190 -7.90 15.95 -13.04
CA VAL A 190 -8.36 16.78 -14.15
C VAL A 190 -7.92 16.12 -15.43
N LYS A 191 -8.87 15.86 -16.35
CA LYS A 191 -8.50 15.35 -17.68
C LYS A 191 -7.67 16.44 -18.36
N GLY A 192 -6.41 16.12 -18.64
CA GLY A 192 -5.56 16.98 -19.46
C GLY A 192 -6.23 17.24 -20.80
N ARG A 193 -6.13 18.47 -21.24
CA ARG A 193 -6.49 18.85 -22.62
C ARG A 193 -5.46 18.30 -23.59
#